data_7d780ee17fe9f1ff094d3012cbf0ad9c
#
_entry.id   7d780ee17fe9f1ff094d3012cbf0ad9c
#
_cell.length_a   1.000
_cell.length_b   1.000
_cell.length_c   1.000
_cell.angle_alpha   90.00
_cell.angle_beta   90.00
_cell.angle_gamma   90.00
#
_symmetry.space_group_name_H-M   'P 1'
#
loop_
_entity.id
_entity.type
_entity.pdbx_description
1 polymer ?
#
loop_
_entity_poly.entity_id
_entity_poly.type
_entity_poly.pdbx_seq_one_letter_code
_entity_poly.pdbx_strand_id
1 'polypeptide(L)'
;MLGIHYLRDAYNARIPDYPKGVTVPALVEIESGQVVTNDYAQITLDFSTEWSAHHRDGAPALYPEPLRAEIDEVAERVYTEINNGVYRCGFAGSQRAYERAYDRLFTALDWLEDRLSGQRFLVGDTITEADVRLFTTLARFDPVYHGHFKTNRQKL
;
A
#
# COMPACT_ATOMS: atom_id res chain seq x y z
N MET A 1 -23.94 1.11 14.82
CA MET A 1 -23.93 1.63 13.42
C MET A 1 -23.46 3.07 13.50
N LEU A 2 -22.51 3.50 12.66
CA LEU A 2 -21.83 4.82 12.78
C LEU A 2 -22.75 6.05 12.54
N GLY A 3 -23.97 5.87 12.04
CA GLY A 3 -24.91 6.98 11.77
C GLY A 3 -24.50 7.93 10.64
N ILE A 4 -23.42 7.60 9.91
CA ILE A 4 -22.93 8.36 8.76
C ILE A 4 -23.39 7.70 7.45
N HIS A 5 -23.72 8.50 6.44
CA HIS A 5 -24.10 8.02 5.11
C HIS A 5 -22.88 7.97 4.16
N TYR A 6 -22.00 8.94 4.29
CA TYR A 6 -20.82 9.07 3.43
C TYR A 6 -19.56 9.19 4.29
N LEU A 7 -18.44 8.67 3.79
CA LEU A 7 -17.15 8.81 4.46
C LEU A 7 -16.78 10.28 4.74
N ARG A 8 -17.19 11.19 3.86
CA ARG A 8 -17.03 12.63 4.06
C ARG A 8 -17.64 13.14 5.37
N ASP A 9 -18.73 12.52 5.84
CA ASP A 9 -19.38 12.93 7.08
C ASP A 9 -18.44 12.69 8.28
N ALA A 10 -17.69 11.58 8.27
CA ALA A 10 -16.70 11.28 9.29
C ALA A 10 -15.50 12.24 9.29
N TYR A 11 -15.06 12.67 8.09
CA TYR A 11 -14.01 13.69 7.97
C TYR A 11 -14.48 15.05 8.46
N ASN A 12 -15.70 15.46 8.07
CA ASN A 12 -16.30 16.73 8.49
C ASN A 12 -16.66 16.77 9.98
N ALA A 13 -16.99 15.60 10.58
CA ALA A 13 -17.21 15.50 12.02
C ALA A 13 -15.95 15.82 12.83
N ARG A 14 -14.75 15.53 12.27
CA ARG A 14 -13.48 15.89 12.90
C ARG A 14 -13.04 17.33 12.58
N ILE A 15 -13.14 17.73 11.31
CA ILE A 15 -12.73 19.05 10.81
C ILE A 15 -13.86 19.54 9.92
N PRO A 16 -14.69 20.52 10.37
CA PRO A 16 -15.74 21.09 9.54
C PRO A 16 -15.20 21.59 8.20
N ASP A 17 -15.92 21.31 7.14
CA ASP A 17 -15.54 21.65 5.76
C ASP A 17 -14.14 21.13 5.38
N TYR A 18 -13.85 19.86 5.69
CA TYR A 18 -12.53 19.25 5.47
C TYR A 18 -11.93 19.63 4.11
N PRO A 19 -10.80 20.37 4.09
CA PRO A 19 -10.32 21.05 2.88
C PRO A 19 -9.59 20.12 1.89
N LYS A 20 -9.27 18.91 2.31
CA LYS A 20 -8.56 17.94 1.46
C LYS A 20 -9.53 16.91 0.86
N GLY A 21 -9.05 16.13 -0.09
CA GLY A 21 -9.80 15.00 -0.62
C GLY A 21 -10.08 13.93 0.46
N VAL A 22 -11.30 13.41 0.45
CA VAL A 22 -11.67 12.25 1.26
C VAL A 22 -11.04 11.00 0.64
N THR A 23 -10.24 10.28 1.41
CA THR A 23 -9.48 9.12 0.94
C THR A 23 -9.74 7.88 1.80
N VAL A 24 -9.43 6.72 1.26
CA VAL A 24 -9.39 5.43 1.95
C VAL A 24 -7.96 4.87 1.85
N PRO A 25 -7.52 4.08 2.84
CA PRO A 25 -8.23 3.71 4.07
C PRO A 25 -8.42 4.89 5.01
N ALA A 26 -9.39 4.77 5.92
CA ALA A 26 -9.58 5.71 7.02
C ALA A 26 -10.04 4.94 8.27
N LEU A 27 -9.40 5.17 9.40
CA LEU A 27 -9.88 4.71 10.69
C LEU A 27 -10.91 5.70 11.22
N VAL A 28 -12.07 5.18 11.60
CA VAL A 28 -13.18 5.97 12.17
C VAL A 28 -13.49 5.45 13.56
N GLU A 29 -13.50 6.32 14.54
CA GLU A 29 -13.94 5.99 15.89
C GLU A 29 -15.46 5.82 15.92
N ILE A 30 -15.93 4.71 16.51
CA ILE A 30 -17.34 4.33 16.45
C ILE A 30 -18.21 5.28 17.28
N GLU A 31 -17.73 5.68 18.46
CA GLU A 31 -18.51 6.51 19.40
C GLU A 31 -18.73 7.93 18.88
N SER A 32 -17.69 8.55 18.36
CA SER A 32 -17.75 9.93 17.86
C SER A 32 -18.13 10.04 16.38
N GLY A 33 -17.99 8.96 15.61
CA GLY A 33 -18.17 8.94 14.16
C GLY A 33 -17.09 9.74 13.40
N GLN A 34 -15.98 10.08 14.07
CA GLN A 34 -14.92 10.92 13.50
C GLN A 34 -13.79 10.10 12.92
N VAL A 35 -13.19 10.57 11.82
CA VAL A 35 -11.94 10.01 11.30
C VAL A 35 -10.81 10.27 12.29
N VAL A 36 -10.13 9.21 12.72
CA VAL A 36 -8.93 9.27 13.56
C VAL A 36 -7.70 9.56 12.70
N THR A 37 -7.50 8.75 11.66
CA THR A 37 -6.40 8.90 10.70
C THR A 37 -6.75 8.30 9.35
N ASN A 38 -6.11 8.80 8.31
CA ASN A 38 -6.12 8.23 6.96
C ASN A 38 -4.69 8.02 6.43
N ASP A 39 -3.71 8.04 7.32
CA ASP A 39 -2.34 7.71 6.97
C ASP A 39 -2.19 6.21 6.74
N TYR A 40 -2.23 5.81 5.46
CA TYR A 40 -2.15 4.40 5.09
C TYR A 40 -0.88 3.72 5.63
N ALA A 41 0.27 4.37 5.52
CA ALA A 41 1.53 3.79 5.94
C ALA A 41 1.55 3.55 7.46
N GLN A 42 1.06 4.52 8.22
CA GLN A 42 1.00 4.42 9.68
C GLN A 42 -0.06 3.42 10.15
N ILE A 43 -1.25 3.38 9.53
CA ILE A 43 -2.33 2.45 9.89
C ILE A 43 -1.86 0.99 9.87
N THR A 44 -1.11 0.59 8.83
CA THR A 44 -0.65 -0.80 8.73
C THR A 44 0.41 -1.14 9.78
N LEU A 45 1.29 -0.18 10.10
CA LEU A 45 2.26 -0.34 11.18
C LEU A 45 1.60 -0.40 12.55
N ASP A 46 0.61 0.45 12.82
CA ASP A 46 -0.15 0.44 14.08
C ASP A 46 -0.85 -0.92 14.28
N PHE A 47 -1.44 -1.48 13.23
CA PHE A 47 -2.01 -2.82 13.31
C PHE A 47 -0.96 -3.89 13.61
N SER A 48 0.26 -3.74 13.12
CA SER A 48 1.34 -4.70 13.32
C SER A 48 2.02 -4.56 14.69
N THR A 49 1.95 -3.38 15.33
CA THR A 49 2.68 -3.06 16.58
C THR A 49 1.73 -2.75 17.74
N GLU A 50 1.00 -1.64 17.68
CA GLU A 50 0.18 -1.12 18.79
C GLU A 50 -1.02 -2.03 19.09
N TRP A 51 -1.54 -2.73 18.09
CA TRP A 51 -2.69 -3.62 18.22
C TRP A 51 -2.31 -5.08 18.46
N SER A 52 -1.06 -5.35 18.79
CA SER A 52 -0.54 -6.71 19.01
C SER A 52 -1.33 -7.53 20.04
N ALA A 53 -1.90 -6.88 21.08
CA ALA A 53 -2.75 -7.53 22.07
C ALA A 53 -4.06 -8.13 21.50
N HIS A 54 -4.44 -7.73 20.28
CA HIS A 54 -5.63 -8.22 19.57
C HIS A 54 -5.29 -9.24 18.47
N HIS A 55 -4.01 -9.56 18.29
CA HIS A 55 -3.62 -10.56 17.32
C HIS A 55 -4.05 -11.95 17.81
N ARG A 56 -4.38 -12.81 16.84
CA ARG A 56 -4.62 -14.23 17.15
C ARG A 56 -3.33 -14.89 17.62
N ASP A 57 -3.47 -15.94 18.41
CA ASP A 57 -2.32 -16.77 18.82
C ASP A 57 -1.58 -17.31 17.59
N GLY A 58 -0.24 -17.19 17.60
CA GLY A 58 0.62 -17.63 16.50
C GLY A 58 0.59 -16.76 15.25
N ALA A 59 0.03 -15.54 15.30
CA ALA A 59 0.13 -14.59 14.22
C ALA A 59 1.61 -14.22 13.94
N PRO A 60 2.04 -14.14 12.67
CA PRO A 60 3.40 -13.72 12.36
C PRO A 60 3.64 -12.27 12.78
N ALA A 61 4.85 -11.97 13.26
CA ALA A 61 5.29 -10.60 13.48
C ALA A 61 5.61 -9.95 12.13
N LEU A 62 4.70 -9.12 11.61
CA LEU A 62 4.86 -8.50 10.29
C LEU A 62 5.87 -7.34 10.27
N TYR A 63 6.20 -6.79 11.44
CA TYR A 63 7.14 -5.67 11.57
C TYR A 63 8.11 -5.87 12.75
N PRO A 64 8.92 -6.96 12.72
CA PRO A 64 9.83 -7.30 13.80
C PRO A 64 10.97 -6.28 13.92
N GLU A 65 11.28 -5.86 15.15
CA GLU A 65 12.23 -4.78 15.43
C GLU A 65 13.60 -4.92 14.71
N PRO A 66 14.23 -6.10 14.67
CA PRO A 66 15.54 -6.24 14.01
C PRO A 66 15.51 -6.00 12.50
N LEU A 67 14.35 -6.12 11.85
CA LEU A 67 14.20 -6.01 10.40
C LEU A 67 13.54 -4.70 9.95
N ARG A 68 13.13 -3.83 10.87
CA ARG A 68 12.36 -2.61 10.56
C ARG A 68 13.02 -1.73 9.52
N ALA A 69 14.32 -1.47 9.67
CA ALA A 69 15.03 -0.61 8.74
C ALA A 69 15.01 -1.15 7.29
N GLU A 70 15.20 -2.46 7.11
CA GLU A 70 15.16 -3.08 5.79
C GLU A 70 13.72 -3.16 5.27
N ILE A 71 12.75 -3.45 6.13
CA ILE A 71 11.32 -3.44 5.76
C ILE A 71 10.91 -2.05 5.26
N ASP A 72 11.31 -0.99 5.95
CA ASP A 72 10.97 0.38 5.58
C ASP A 72 11.60 0.78 4.23
N GLU A 73 12.87 0.44 4.01
CA GLU A 73 13.56 0.70 2.74
C GLU A 73 12.87 -0.01 1.57
N VAL A 74 12.60 -1.30 1.74
CA VAL A 74 11.92 -2.11 0.71
C VAL A 74 10.49 -1.63 0.48
N ALA A 75 9.74 -1.34 1.55
CA ALA A 75 8.37 -0.85 1.48
C ALA A 75 8.27 0.51 0.78
N GLU A 76 9.20 1.43 1.03
CA GLU A 76 9.26 2.72 0.35
C GLU A 76 9.51 2.56 -1.15
N ARG A 77 10.43 1.68 -1.54
CA ARG A 77 10.67 1.39 -2.95
C ARG A 77 9.44 0.77 -3.62
N VAL A 78 8.84 -0.25 -2.99
CA VAL A 78 7.60 -0.89 -3.45
C VAL A 78 6.49 0.15 -3.60
N TYR A 79 6.28 0.98 -2.61
CA TYR A 79 5.25 2.02 -2.64
C TYR A 79 5.47 3.01 -3.78
N THR A 80 6.69 3.53 -3.90
CA THR A 80 7.01 4.60 -4.83
C THR A 80 7.07 4.12 -6.28
N GLU A 81 7.64 2.94 -6.53
CA GLU A 81 7.95 2.47 -7.88
C GLU A 81 6.92 1.49 -8.44
N ILE A 82 6.24 0.72 -7.57
CA ILE A 82 5.28 -0.32 -7.97
C ILE A 82 3.85 0.08 -7.63
N ASN A 83 3.50 0.25 -6.35
CA ASN A 83 2.12 0.55 -5.95
C ASN A 83 1.61 1.86 -6.60
N ASN A 84 2.39 2.93 -6.52
CA ASN A 84 2.11 4.18 -7.23
C ASN A 84 2.57 4.16 -8.69
N GLY A 85 3.51 3.28 -9.05
CA GLY A 85 4.04 3.15 -10.41
C GLY A 85 2.95 2.82 -11.43
N VAL A 86 2.09 1.86 -11.13
CA VAL A 86 0.96 1.48 -12.01
C VAL A 86 0.01 2.66 -12.23
N TYR A 87 -0.26 3.46 -11.19
CA TYR A 87 -1.11 4.66 -11.31
C TYR A 87 -0.43 5.79 -12.08
N ARG A 88 0.88 5.96 -11.93
CA ARG A 88 1.65 6.94 -12.71
C ARG A 88 1.65 6.59 -14.20
N CYS A 89 1.63 5.30 -14.57
CA CYS A 89 1.42 4.87 -15.94
C CYS A 89 -0.02 5.20 -16.39
N GLY A 90 -1.02 4.75 -15.63
CA GLY A 90 -2.43 4.86 -16.00
C GLY A 90 -2.94 6.29 -16.13
N PHE A 91 -2.41 7.22 -15.33
CA PHE A 91 -2.80 8.63 -15.30
C PHE A 91 -1.79 9.58 -15.94
N ALA A 92 -0.84 9.05 -16.71
CA ALA A 92 0.14 9.87 -17.40
C ALA A 92 -0.53 10.82 -18.41
N GLY A 93 -0.29 12.12 -18.28
CA GLY A 93 -0.85 13.16 -19.15
C GLY A 93 -0.12 13.34 -20.48
N SER A 94 0.95 12.57 -20.75
CA SER A 94 1.70 12.60 -22.00
C SER A 94 2.46 11.30 -22.23
N GLN A 95 2.78 11.02 -23.50
CA GLN A 95 3.58 9.83 -23.88
C GLN A 95 4.91 9.80 -23.10
N ARG A 96 5.63 10.91 -23.04
CA ARG A 96 6.90 10.99 -22.32
C ARG A 96 6.76 10.72 -20.81
N ALA A 97 5.65 11.15 -20.19
CA ALA A 97 5.39 10.87 -18.76
C ALA A 97 5.09 9.40 -18.56
N TYR A 98 4.31 8.80 -19.45
CA TYR A 98 4.00 7.38 -19.46
C TYR A 98 5.26 6.53 -19.58
N GLU A 99 6.10 6.76 -20.59
CA GLU A 99 7.33 6.02 -20.82
C GLU A 99 8.25 6.03 -19.59
N ARG A 100 8.48 7.20 -18.99
CA ARG A 100 9.28 7.29 -17.76
C ARG A 100 8.68 6.49 -16.58
N ALA A 101 7.37 6.52 -16.43
CA ALA A 101 6.69 5.78 -15.38
C ALA A 101 6.74 4.27 -15.63
N TYR A 102 6.58 3.88 -16.90
CA TYR A 102 6.64 2.50 -17.37
C TYR A 102 8.02 1.89 -17.16
N ASP A 103 9.08 2.56 -17.61
CA ASP A 103 10.46 2.09 -17.45
C ASP A 103 10.81 1.93 -15.97
N ARG A 104 10.42 2.90 -15.13
CA ARG A 104 10.68 2.83 -13.69
C ARG A 104 9.93 1.67 -13.02
N LEU A 105 8.65 1.47 -13.39
CA LEU A 105 7.84 0.38 -12.88
C LEU A 105 8.46 -0.99 -13.22
N PHE A 106 8.82 -1.21 -14.49
CA PHE A 106 9.37 -2.50 -14.90
C PHE A 106 10.80 -2.73 -14.41
N THR A 107 11.60 -1.69 -14.24
CA THR A 107 12.89 -1.80 -13.54
C THR A 107 12.71 -2.25 -12.09
N ALA A 108 11.67 -1.75 -11.41
CA ALA A 108 11.37 -2.18 -10.05
C ALA A 108 10.82 -3.62 -9.99
N LEU A 109 10.03 -4.03 -10.97
CA LEU A 109 9.55 -5.42 -11.07
C LEU A 109 10.70 -6.39 -11.40
N ASP A 110 11.63 -6.03 -12.28
CA ASP A 110 12.83 -6.82 -12.55
C ASP A 110 13.70 -6.96 -11.28
N TRP A 111 13.86 -5.88 -10.50
CA TRP A 111 14.53 -5.95 -9.19
C TRP A 111 13.83 -6.88 -8.20
N LEU A 112 12.48 -6.91 -8.20
CA LEU A 112 11.73 -7.85 -7.36
C LEU A 112 11.98 -9.31 -7.77
N GLU A 113 11.98 -9.59 -9.06
CA GLU A 113 12.26 -10.93 -9.59
C GLU A 113 13.65 -11.39 -9.16
N ASP A 114 14.67 -10.53 -9.32
CA ASP A 114 16.03 -10.83 -8.87
C ASP A 114 16.07 -11.09 -7.36
N ARG A 115 15.41 -10.26 -6.56
CA ARG A 115 15.38 -10.42 -5.10
C ARG A 115 14.70 -11.73 -4.67
N LEU A 116 13.57 -12.06 -5.27
CA LEU A 116 12.78 -13.25 -4.94
C LEU A 116 13.32 -14.53 -5.57
N SER A 117 14.26 -14.45 -6.50
CA SER A 117 14.95 -15.63 -7.04
C SER A 117 15.80 -16.36 -6.00
N GLY A 118 16.33 -15.61 -5.01
CA GLY A 118 17.19 -16.15 -3.94
C GLY A 118 16.49 -16.32 -2.58
N GLN A 119 15.28 -15.81 -2.42
CA GLN A 119 14.56 -15.85 -1.14
C GLN A 119 13.04 -15.85 -1.36
N ARG A 120 12.30 -16.35 -0.38
CA ARG A 120 10.84 -16.49 -0.48
C ARG A 120 10.08 -15.19 -0.18
N PHE A 121 10.59 -14.38 0.73
CA PHE A 121 9.96 -13.15 1.20
C PHE A 121 10.87 -11.95 0.88
N LEU A 122 10.28 -10.76 0.85
CA LEU A 122 11.04 -9.54 0.53
C LEU A 122 12.11 -9.24 1.57
N VAL A 123 11.82 -9.53 2.84
CA VAL A 123 12.76 -9.27 3.95
C VAL A 123 12.71 -10.43 4.94
N GLY A 124 13.89 -10.99 5.26
CA GLY A 124 13.99 -12.09 6.20
C GLY A 124 13.38 -13.41 5.72
N ASP A 125 13.10 -14.30 6.67
CA ASP A 125 12.68 -15.68 6.40
C ASP A 125 11.16 -15.91 6.55
N THR A 126 10.41 -14.87 6.89
CA THR A 126 8.95 -14.91 7.09
C THR A 126 8.27 -13.73 6.43
N ILE A 127 6.95 -13.84 6.24
CA ILE A 127 6.16 -12.74 5.69
C ILE A 127 6.27 -11.47 6.56
N THR A 128 6.44 -10.33 5.92
CA THR A 128 6.55 -9.01 6.57
C THR A 128 5.56 -8.01 5.96
N GLU A 129 5.48 -6.80 6.53
CA GLU A 129 4.70 -5.67 5.99
C GLU A 129 5.06 -5.36 4.54
N ALA A 130 6.33 -5.49 4.14
CA ALA A 130 6.76 -5.27 2.77
C ALA A 130 6.06 -6.20 1.78
N ASP A 131 5.93 -7.48 2.14
CA ASP A 131 5.24 -8.49 1.31
C ASP A 131 3.74 -8.19 1.21
N VAL A 132 3.10 -7.84 2.33
CA VAL A 132 1.66 -7.53 2.37
C VAL A 132 1.35 -6.32 1.48
N ARG A 133 2.18 -5.27 1.56
CA ARG A 133 2.02 -4.05 0.75
C ARG A 133 2.23 -4.31 -0.74
N LEU A 134 3.20 -5.14 -1.11
CA LEU A 134 3.45 -5.53 -2.49
C LEU A 134 2.32 -6.40 -3.04
N PHE A 135 1.89 -7.41 -2.29
CA PHE A 135 0.90 -8.40 -2.74
C PHE A 135 -0.38 -7.77 -3.29
N THR A 136 -0.87 -6.71 -2.67
CA THR A 136 -2.11 -6.04 -3.09
C THR A 136 -2.04 -5.51 -4.52
N THR A 137 -0.88 -5.03 -4.96
CA THR A 137 -0.66 -4.55 -6.34
C THR A 137 -0.43 -5.71 -7.29
N LEU A 138 0.39 -6.70 -6.92
CA LEU A 138 0.66 -7.86 -7.79
C LEU A 138 -0.62 -8.67 -8.08
N ALA A 139 -1.46 -8.90 -7.06
CA ALA A 139 -2.74 -9.61 -7.24
C ALA A 139 -3.71 -8.91 -8.20
N ARG A 140 -3.58 -7.58 -8.38
CA ARG A 140 -4.37 -6.79 -9.32
C ARG A 140 -3.65 -6.51 -10.64
N PHE A 141 -2.39 -6.88 -10.76
CA PHE A 141 -1.58 -6.47 -11.90
C PHE A 141 -2.18 -6.97 -13.22
N ASP A 142 -2.32 -8.27 -13.37
CA ASP A 142 -2.83 -8.87 -14.60
C ASP A 142 -4.30 -8.52 -14.91
N PRO A 143 -5.24 -8.65 -13.94
CA PRO A 143 -6.64 -8.39 -14.24
C PRO A 143 -6.99 -6.92 -14.40
N VAL A 144 -6.19 -6.01 -13.84
CA VAL A 144 -6.52 -4.58 -13.82
C VAL A 144 -5.45 -3.75 -14.52
N TYR A 145 -4.23 -3.70 -13.97
CA TYR A 145 -3.24 -2.71 -14.39
C TYR A 145 -2.64 -3.00 -15.76
N HIS A 146 -2.42 -4.28 -16.10
CA HIS A 146 -1.91 -4.69 -17.39
C HIS A 146 -2.78 -4.17 -18.55
N GLY A 147 -4.10 -4.33 -18.47
CA GLY A 147 -5.01 -3.86 -19.50
C GLY A 147 -5.38 -2.38 -19.34
N HIS A 148 -5.92 -2.01 -18.18
CA HIS A 148 -6.51 -0.69 -17.95
C HIS A 148 -5.48 0.44 -17.94
N PHE A 149 -4.33 0.21 -17.29
CA PHE A 149 -3.25 1.20 -17.20
C PHE A 149 -2.13 0.96 -18.23
N LYS A 150 -2.31 -0.04 -19.09
CA LYS A 150 -1.36 -0.40 -20.15
C LYS A 150 0.05 -0.73 -19.65
N THR A 151 0.16 -1.24 -18.43
CA THR A 151 1.42 -1.76 -17.89
C THR A 151 1.69 -3.15 -18.47
N ASN A 152 1.82 -3.22 -19.78
CA ASN A 152 1.61 -4.43 -20.58
C ASN A 152 2.89 -4.98 -21.24
N ARG A 153 4.07 -4.80 -20.62
CA ARG A 153 5.29 -5.49 -21.08
C ARG A 153 5.11 -7.00 -21.03
N GLN A 154 4.56 -7.47 -19.92
CA GLN A 154 4.24 -8.88 -19.70
C GLN A 154 3.21 -9.00 -18.55
N LYS A 155 2.62 -10.18 -18.41
CA LYS A 155 1.87 -10.56 -17.22
C LYS A 155 2.83 -11.07 -16.15
N LEU A 156 2.41 -10.96 -14.89
CA LEU A 156 3.16 -11.46 -13.74
C LEU A 156 2.84 -12.92 -13.43
#